data_d6bd78e7a5bebc1924ae6558b2bf3876
#
_entry.id   d6bd78e7a5bebc1924ae6558b2bf3876
#
_cell.length_a   1.000
_cell.length_b   1.000
_cell.length_c   1.000
_cell.angle_alpha   90.00
_cell.angle_beta   90.00
_cell.angle_gamma   90.00
#
_symmetry.space_group_name_H-M   'P 1'
#
loop_
_entity.id
_entity.type
_entity.pdbx_description
1 polymer ?
#
loop_
_entity_poly.entity_id
_entity_poly.type
_entity_poly.pdbx_seq_one_letter_code
_entity_poly.pdbx_strand_id
1 'polypeptide(L)'
;MNNLNFSPLKKLEIIVDGEHKGFVTDLLDRAGVKGYTIVNNLSGKGSQGFHEGHLMFNEEDVLVMIITAVPEELVNPIHEGLAPFFGKHSGVVFISDIQVTRLVKF
;
A
#
# COMPACT_ATOMS: atom_id res chain seq x y z
N MET A 1 9.07 33.73 -10.01
CA MET A 1 9.34 32.34 -10.16
C MET A 1 8.40 31.48 -9.34
N ASN A 2 8.04 30.46 -9.91
CA ASN A 2 7.07 29.61 -9.31
C ASN A 2 7.72 28.58 -8.44
N ASN A 3 7.24 28.44 -7.24
CA ASN A 3 7.76 27.46 -6.33
C ASN A 3 6.99 26.18 -6.34
N LEU A 4 6.02 26.07 -7.19
CA LEU A 4 5.28 24.83 -7.30
C LEU A 4 6.10 23.87 -8.11
N ASN A 5 6.54 22.86 -7.45
CA ASN A 5 7.32 21.82 -8.11
C ASN A 5 6.44 20.63 -8.31
N PHE A 6 6.49 20.10 -9.51
CA PHE A 6 5.80 18.85 -9.79
C PHE A 6 6.84 17.75 -9.70
N SER A 7 6.83 17.06 -8.60
CA SER A 7 7.82 16.02 -8.35
C SER A 7 7.26 14.69 -8.81
N PRO A 8 7.92 14.06 -9.77
CA PRO A 8 7.44 12.75 -10.23
C PRO A 8 7.76 11.69 -9.19
N LEU A 9 6.74 10.97 -8.81
CA LEU A 9 6.86 9.93 -7.81
C LEU A 9 6.02 8.76 -8.23
N LYS A 10 6.14 7.67 -7.50
CA LYS A 10 5.31 6.49 -7.69
C LYS A 10 4.36 6.41 -6.52
N LYS A 11 3.10 6.20 -6.82
CA LYS A 11 2.11 5.99 -5.78
C LYS A 11 1.88 4.50 -5.63
N LEU A 12 1.93 4.04 -4.41
CA LEU A 12 1.61 2.67 -4.07
C LEU A 12 0.32 2.66 -3.28
N GLU A 13 -0.61 1.82 -3.70
CA GLU A 13 -1.82 1.59 -2.94
C GLU A 13 -1.83 0.12 -2.58
N ILE A 14 -1.61 -0.17 -1.33
CA ILE A 14 -1.44 -1.54 -0.84
C ILE A 14 -2.69 -1.91 -0.06
N ILE A 15 -3.42 -2.89 -0.55
CA ILE A 15 -4.67 -3.30 0.07
C ILE A 15 -4.46 -4.70 0.64
N VAL A 16 -4.69 -4.83 1.94
CA VAL A 16 -4.54 -6.09 2.65
C VAL A 16 -5.63 -6.17 3.70
N ASP A 17 -5.76 -7.36 4.29
CA ASP A 17 -6.63 -7.49 5.45
C ASP A 17 -6.11 -6.64 6.58
N GLY A 18 -7.03 -6.11 7.37
CA GLY A 18 -6.66 -5.20 8.43
C GLY A 18 -5.69 -5.77 9.43
N GLU A 19 -5.76 -7.09 9.66
CA GLU A 19 -4.85 -7.69 10.62
C GLU A 19 -3.41 -7.61 10.16
N HIS A 20 -3.17 -7.36 8.89
CA HIS A 20 -1.80 -7.30 8.37
C HIS A 20 -1.31 -5.87 8.19
N LYS A 21 -2.06 -4.91 8.69
CA LYS A 21 -1.68 -3.52 8.53
C LYS A 21 -0.30 -3.24 9.12
N GLY A 22 -0.07 -3.78 10.31
CA GLY A 22 1.21 -3.55 10.98
C GLY A 22 2.40 -4.08 10.22
N PHE A 23 2.22 -5.24 9.60
CA PHE A 23 3.31 -5.80 8.81
C PHE A 23 3.69 -4.85 7.67
N VAL A 24 2.67 -4.32 6.99
CA VAL A 24 2.94 -3.45 5.85
C VAL A 24 3.57 -2.14 6.30
N THR A 25 3.03 -1.52 7.35
CA THR A 25 3.60 -0.25 7.78
C THR A 25 5.02 -0.43 8.29
N ASP A 26 5.30 -1.54 8.98
CA ASP A 26 6.67 -1.80 9.41
C ASP A 26 7.60 -1.93 8.22
N LEU A 27 7.14 -2.59 7.17
CA LEU A 27 7.97 -2.76 5.99
C LEU A 27 8.24 -1.43 5.33
N LEU A 28 7.23 -0.57 5.24
CA LEU A 28 7.43 0.75 4.65
C LEU A 28 8.40 1.58 5.50
N ASP A 29 8.27 1.51 6.81
CA ASP A 29 9.18 2.24 7.68
C ASP A 29 10.60 1.79 7.47
N ARG A 30 10.81 0.47 7.38
CA ARG A 30 12.17 -0.04 7.20
C ARG A 30 12.72 0.29 5.84
N ALA A 31 11.86 0.46 4.86
CA ALA A 31 12.31 0.82 3.52
C ALA A 31 12.64 2.29 3.40
N GLY A 32 12.37 3.08 4.43
CA GLY A 32 12.71 4.48 4.41
C GLY A 32 11.62 5.39 3.87
N VAL A 33 10.40 4.88 3.80
CA VAL A 33 9.28 5.69 3.34
C VAL A 33 9.01 6.78 4.37
N LYS A 34 8.78 7.99 3.87
CA LYS A 34 8.66 9.14 4.76
C LYS A 34 7.26 9.32 5.30
N GLY A 35 6.27 8.77 4.65
CA GLY A 35 4.92 8.89 5.17
C GLY A 35 3.96 8.04 4.40
N TYR A 36 2.81 7.77 5.02
CA TYR A 36 1.76 7.01 4.36
C TYR A 36 0.44 7.37 5.00
N THR A 37 -0.62 7.08 4.28
CA THR A 37 -1.97 7.30 4.75
C THR A 37 -2.67 5.96 4.79
N ILE A 38 -3.45 5.74 5.83
CA ILE A 38 -4.18 4.49 5.99
C ILE A 38 -5.65 4.78 5.87
N VAL A 39 -6.32 4.04 5.00
CA VAL A 39 -7.76 4.09 4.87
C VAL A 39 -8.29 2.78 5.42
N ASN A 40 -9.12 2.88 6.44
CA ASN A 40 -9.65 1.71 7.12
C ASN A 40 -11.04 1.37 6.62
N ASN A 41 -11.47 0.18 6.94
CA ASN A 41 -12.86 -0.25 6.77
C ASN A 41 -13.28 -0.29 5.32
N LEU A 42 -12.41 -0.83 4.49
CA LEU A 42 -12.73 -1.01 3.09
C LEU A 42 -13.33 -2.39 2.89
N SER A 43 -14.11 -2.52 1.84
CA SER A 43 -14.62 -3.81 1.45
C SER A 43 -14.43 -3.94 -0.03
N GLY A 44 -14.37 -5.18 -0.50
CA GLY A 44 -14.18 -5.41 -1.90
C GLY A 44 -14.18 -6.88 -2.18
N LYS A 45 -14.05 -7.19 -3.44
CA LYS A 45 -14.05 -8.57 -3.89
C LYS A 45 -12.79 -8.79 -4.69
N GLY A 46 -12.02 -9.80 -4.30
CA GLY A 46 -10.80 -10.10 -5.01
C GLY A 46 -11.08 -10.86 -6.28
N SER A 47 -10.10 -10.84 -7.17
CA SER A 47 -10.24 -11.52 -8.45
C SER A 47 -10.35 -13.03 -8.27
N GLN A 48 -9.87 -13.53 -7.17
CA GLN A 48 -9.97 -14.95 -6.90
C GLN A 48 -11.26 -15.31 -6.20
N GLY A 49 -12.17 -14.36 -6.14
CA GLY A 49 -13.38 -14.55 -5.38
C GLY A 49 -13.01 -14.55 -3.94
N PHE A 50 -13.72 -15.31 -3.17
CA PHE A 50 -13.27 -15.45 -1.83
C PHE A 50 -12.84 -16.84 -1.62
N HIS A 51 -11.88 -16.95 -0.72
CA HIS A 51 -11.38 -18.24 -0.33
C HIS A 51 -12.34 -18.84 0.64
N GLU A 52 -12.26 -20.12 0.74
CA GLU A 52 -13.14 -20.79 1.63
C GLU A 52 -13.09 -20.23 3.01
N GLY A 53 -11.93 -19.90 3.46
CA GLY A 53 -11.82 -19.37 4.79
C GLY A 53 -12.46 -18.04 4.95
N HIS A 54 -12.65 -17.35 3.87
CA HIS A 54 -13.24 -16.03 3.95
C HIS A 54 -14.73 -16.05 3.87
N LEU A 55 -15.28 -17.18 3.53
CA LEU A 55 -16.71 -17.27 3.58
C LEU A 55 -17.23 -17.09 4.96
N MET A 56 -16.36 -17.33 5.89
CA MET A 56 -16.75 -17.25 7.27
C MET A 56 -16.31 -15.96 7.88
N PHE A 57 -15.99 -14.96 7.06
CA PHE A 57 -15.47 -13.79 7.69
C PHE A 57 -16.47 -13.15 8.52
N ASN A 58 -15.96 -12.56 9.49
CA ASN A 58 -16.65 -11.78 10.40
C ASN A 58 -16.33 -10.37 10.05
N GLU A 59 -16.82 -9.48 10.79
CA GLU A 59 -16.61 -8.13 10.50
C GLU A 59 -15.22 -7.67 10.71
N GLU A 60 -14.41 -8.51 11.33
CA GLU A 60 -13.03 -8.13 11.52
C GLU A 60 -12.20 -8.32 10.29
N ASP A 61 -12.75 -9.04 9.32
CA ASP A 61 -12.00 -9.23 8.08
C ASP A 61 -12.22 -8.07 7.16
N VAL A 62 -11.95 -6.87 7.65
CA VAL A 62 -12.06 -5.71 6.81
C VAL A 62 -10.72 -5.39 6.21
N LEU A 63 -10.79 -4.82 5.04
CA LEU A 63 -9.59 -4.45 4.32
C LEU A 63 -9.13 -3.07 4.73
N VAL A 64 -7.84 -2.85 4.59
CA VAL A 64 -7.26 -1.52 4.73
C VAL A 64 -6.46 -1.24 3.48
N MET A 65 -6.34 0.04 3.16
CA MET A 65 -5.50 0.48 2.07
C MET A 65 -4.47 1.43 2.62
N ILE A 66 -3.21 1.16 2.30
CA ILE A 66 -2.12 2.01 2.72
C ILE A 66 -1.59 2.70 1.48
N ILE A 67 -1.62 4.02 1.49
CA ILE A 67 -1.25 4.83 0.35
C ILE A 67 0.04 5.55 0.67
N THR A 68 1.00 5.46 -0.23
CA THR A 68 2.24 6.18 -0.04
C THR A 68 2.78 6.61 -1.39
N ALA A 69 3.53 7.71 -1.39
CA ALA A 69 4.21 8.20 -2.59
C ALA A 69 5.69 8.11 -2.33
N VAL A 70 6.40 7.46 -3.23
CA VAL A 70 7.82 7.18 -3.00
C VAL A 70 8.61 7.47 -4.25
N PRO A 71 9.91 7.73 -4.10
CA PRO A 71 10.79 7.77 -5.26
C PRO A 71 10.82 6.41 -5.94
N GLU A 72 11.09 6.42 -7.21
CA GLU A 72 11.04 5.20 -7.98
C GLU A 72 11.97 4.13 -7.42
N GLU A 73 13.10 4.54 -6.89
CA GLU A 73 14.09 3.56 -6.42
C GLU A 73 13.62 2.78 -5.20
N LEU A 74 12.56 3.24 -4.53
CA LEU A 74 12.04 2.48 -3.40
C LEU A 74 11.02 1.44 -3.81
N VAL A 75 10.56 1.46 -5.05
CA VAL A 75 9.51 0.54 -5.46
C VAL A 75 9.97 -0.91 -5.37
N ASN A 76 11.14 -1.20 -5.92
CA ASN A 76 11.63 -2.58 -5.92
C ASN A 76 11.88 -3.11 -4.51
N PRO A 77 12.57 -2.39 -3.63
CA PRO A 77 12.73 -2.89 -2.27
C PRO A 77 11.40 -3.16 -1.56
N ILE A 78 10.44 -2.28 -1.76
CA ILE A 78 9.13 -2.50 -1.14
C ILE A 78 8.47 -3.73 -1.75
N HIS A 79 8.54 -3.85 -3.06
CA HIS A 79 7.93 -5.00 -3.72
C HIS A 79 8.59 -6.30 -3.25
N GLU A 80 9.91 -6.29 -3.13
CA GLU A 80 10.61 -7.48 -2.69
C GLU A 80 10.22 -7.88 -1.28
N GLY A 81 9.94 -6.89 -0.43
CA GLY A 81 9.49 -7.19 0.91
C GLY A 81 8.08 -7.72 0.95
N LEU A 82 7.24 -7.29 0.02
CA LEU A 82 5.85 -7.71 0.01
C LEU A 82 5.62 -9.03 -0.69
N ALA A 83 6.49 -9.41 -1.62
CA ALA A 83 6.25 -10.58 -2.44
C ALA A 83 6.05 -11.85 -1.61
N PRO A 84 6.91 -12.14 -0.62
CA PRO A 84 6.67 -13.35 0.17
C PRO A 84 5.37 -13.29 0.94
N PHE A 85 4.99 -12.10 1.38
CA PHE A 85 3.73 -11.94 2.08
C PHE A 85 2.56 -12.29 1.17
N PHE A 86 2.59 -11.79 -0.07
CA PHE A 86 1.49 -12.07 -0.99
C PHE A 86 1.50 -13.52 -1.45
N GLY A 87 2.58 -14.24 -1.24
CA GLY A 87 2.59 -15.66 -1.50
C GLY A 87 1.78 -16.43 -0.49
N LYS A 88 1.49 -15.84 0.65
CA LYS A 88 0.76 -16.51 1.72
C LYS A 88 -0.55 -15.84 2.06
N HIS A 89 -0.72 -14.59 1.71
CA HIS A 89 -1.89 -13.82 2.13
C HIS A 89 -2.45 -13.06 0.96
N SER A 90 -3.73 -12.81 1.00
CA SER A 90 -4.39 -12.02 -0.03
C SER A 90 -3.97 -10.56 0.07
N GLY A 91 -3.94 -9.91 -1.07
CA GLY A 91 -3.64 -8.51 -1.10
C GLY A 91 -3.29 -8.09 -2.51
N VAL A 92 -3.13 -6.79 -2.69
CA VAL A 92 -2.80 -6.27 -4.00
C VAL A 92 -2.08 -4.94 -3.81
N VAL A 93 -1.20 -4.63 -4.74
CA VAL A 93 -0.53 -3.34 -4.79
C VAL A 93 -0.81 -2.74 -6.15
N PHE A 94 -1.35 -1.54 -6.15
CA PHE A 94 -1.47 -0.76 -7.37
C PHE A 94 -0.35 0.26 -7.38
N ILE A 95 0.33 0.37 -8.51
CA ILE A 95 1.44 1.30 -8.68
C ILE A 95 1.09 2.22 -9.82
N SER A 96 1.18 3.52 -9.56
CA SER A 96 0.88 4.49 -10.61
C SER A 96 1.89 5.62 -10.57
N ASP A 97 2.05 6.25 -11.71
CA ASP A 97 2.89 7.42 -11.82
C ASP A 97 2.08 8.63 -11.41
N ILE A 98 2.65 9.44 -10.54
CA ILE A 98 1.97 10.63 -10.07
C ILE A 98 2.93 11.79 -10.02
N GLN A 99 2.37 12.97 -9.86
CA GLN A 99 3.15 14.15 -9.56
C GLN A 99 2.61 14.73 -8.27
N VAL A 100 3.51 15.18 -7.43
CA VAL A 100 3.15 15.79 -6.17
C VAL A 100 3.48 17.26 -6.27
N THR A 101 2.55 18.10 -5.85
CA THR A 101 2.67 19.53 -6.06
C THR A 101 2.94 20.30 -4.79
N ARG A 102 3.24 19.62 -3.70
CA ARG A 102 3.56 20.30 -2.45
C ARG A 102 5.04 20.40 -2.28
N LEU A 103 5.44 21.36 -1.48
CA LEU A 103 6.84 21.52 -1.13
C LEU A 103 7.14 20.63 0.04
N VAL A 104 7.29 19.35 -0.23
CA VAL A 104 7.64 18.39 0.80
C VAL A 104 8.74 17.51 0.25
N LYS A 105 9.44 16.88 1.15
CA LYS A 105 10.51 15.97 0.78
C LYS A 105 10.03 14.54 0.97
N PHE A 106 10.30 13.78 -0.04
CA PHE A 106 9.91 12.38 -0.01
C PHE A 106 11.10 11.46 -0.04
#